data_3f9700d206fc25b07a8cba47921233c5
#
_entry.id   3f9700d206fc25b07a8cba47921233c5
#
_cell.length_a   1.000
_cell.length_b   1.000
_cell.length_c   1.000
_cell.angle_alpha   90.00
_cell.angle_beta   90.00
_cell.angle_gamma   90.00
#
_symmetry.space_group_name_H-M   'P 1'
#
loop_
_entity.id
_entity.type
_entity.pdbx_description
1 polymer ?
#
loop_
_entity_poly.entity_id
_entity_poly.type
_entity_poly.pdbx_seq_one_letter_code
_entity_poly.pdbx_strand_id
1 'polypeptide(L)'
;MKNKNTTSIALLFCLGLAAYFFTNNQSSISRSDRRDFAVSDTSQIAEIKITSKKPETATLKRVDKESWLINEEFRASKSSIYYLLKTLQRMEVAYPVPLSLRDNVLGNLTVRGLKVELFLEDGSEKIFYVGGENKELTATFMMLKDATDPYAVHIPGFRGYLSSRFFTNEYLWRDKEIMDYNAQSITSINMQFYDENDKNDSFHIDFDNESYELTSFDANENVLTNPQKVAAYRASFQELFAEAFITKPLDTDSLIKTEPIFDLTVQTTHHETHLKVFHKRADVDTNVKAGRIYDPERLYAYVNEKDWMIIQQNTFKKVIKRLADLK
;
A
#
# COMPACT_ATOMS: atom_id res chain seq x y z
N MET A 1 36.77 22.78 66.50
CA MET A 1 35.47 23.32 66.04
C MET A 1 35.33 23.03 64.55
N LYS A 2 34.56 22.04 64.20
CA LYS A 2 34.26 21.68 62.79
C LYS A 2 33.35 22.76 62.18
N ASN A 3 33.79 23.34 61.07
CA ASN A 3 33.11 24.43 60.38
C ASN A 3 31.67 24.04 59.96
N LYS A 4 30.68 24.38 60.74
CA LYS A 4 29.26 24.26 60.41
C LYS A 4 28.90 25.02 59.10
N ASN A 5 29.67 26.04 58.76
CA ASN A 5 29.43 26.89 57.58
C ASN A 5 29.80 26.18 56.25
N THR A 6 30.82 25.32 56.22
CA THR A 6 31.24 24.59 55.02
C THR A 6 30.24 23.47 54.64
N THR A 7 29.62 22.83 55.63
CA THR A 7 28.58 21.85 55.36
C THR A 7 27.27 22.46 54.84
N SER A 8 26.93 23.65 55.32
CA SER A 8 25.76 24.40 54.84
C SER A 8 25.92 24.92 53.41
N ILE A 9 27.15 25.36 53.05
CA ILE A 9 27.47 25.80 51.68
C ILE A 9 27.44 24.61 50.69
N ALA A 10 28.00 23.48 51.09
CA ALA A 10 27.94 22.26 50.25
C ALA A 10 26.49 21.75 50.03
N LEU A 11 25.64 21.83 51.06
CA LEU A 11 24.23 21.45 50.94
C LEU A 11 23.45 22.38 50.01
N LEU A 12 23.69 23.68 50.07
CA LEU A 12 23.10 24.68 49.17
C LEU A 12 23.56 24.47 47.72
N PHE A 13 24.82 24.11 47.50
CA PHE A 13 25.35 23.80 46.17
C PHE A 13 24.75 22.53 45.59
N CYS A 14 24.58 21.48 46.38
CA CYS A 14 23.89 20.25 45.97
C CYS A 14 22.42 20.49 45.67
N LEU A 15 21.71 21.31 46.47
CA LEU A 15 20.34 21.70 46.20
C LEU A 15 20.21 22.53 44.92
N GLY A 16 21.16 23.46 44.68
CA GLY A 16 21.24 24.25 43.46
C GLY A 16 21.49 23.40 42.21
N LEU A 17 22.40 22.42 42.29
CA LEU A 17 22.63 21.44 41.23
C LEU A 17 21.42 20.54 41.01
N ALA A 18 20.79 20.05 42.05
CA ALA A 18 19.57 19.25 41.94
C ALA A 18 18.42 20.04 41.29
N ALA A 19 18.21 21.30 41.72
CA ALA A 19 17.25 22.19 41.10
C ALA A 19 17.57 22.48 39.63
N TYR A 20 18.85 22.71 39.30
CA TYR A 20 19.30 22.92 37.94
C TYR A 20 19.06 21.68 37.05
N PHE A 21 19.38 20.49 37.53
CA PHE A 21 19.08 19.24 36.81
C PHE A 21 17.58 19.00 36.70
N PHE A 22 16.78 19.30 37.71
CA PHE A 22 15.32 19.16 37.67
C PHE A 22 14.67 20.18 36.72
N THR A 23 15.15 21.42 36.67
CA THR A 23 14.64 22.46 35.77
C THR A 23 15.11 22.25 34.31
N ASN A 24 16.32 21.74 34.12
CA ASN A 24 16.87 21.50 32.79
C ASN A 24 16.36 20.20 32.16
N ASN A 25 15.90 19.25 32.97
CA ASN A 25 15.28 17.99 32.47
C ASN A 25 13.75 18.12 32.25
N GLN A 26 13.12 19.22 32.61
CA GLN A 26 11.84 19.59 32.07
C GLN A 26 12.12 20.25 30.71
N SER A 27 12.24 19.42 29.64
CA SER A 27 12.00 19.89 28.27
C SER A 27 10.63 20.55 28.30
N SER A 28 10.59 21.84 28.48
CA SER A 28 9.36 22.62 28.32
C SER A 28 8.99 22.51 26.85
N ILE A 29 8.14 21.51 26.53
CA ILE A 29 7.52 21.38 25.23
C ILE A 29 6.88 22.74 24.97
N SER A 30 7.50 23.52 24.08
CA SER A 30 7.03 24.85 23.70
C SER A 30 5.59 24.76 23.19
N ARG A 31 4.83 25.84 23.31
CA ARG A 31 3.47 25.89 22.69
C ARG A 31 3.51 25.62 21.18
N SER A 32 4.61 25.93 20.51
CA SER A 32 4.86 25.58 19.11
C SER A 32 5.01 24.08 18.92
N ASP A 33 5.75 23.38 19.81
CA ASP A 33 6.02 21.95 19.68
C ASP A 33 4.76 21.11 19.89
N ARG A 34 3.82 21.61 20.71
CA ARG A 34 2.50 20.94 20.92
C ARG A 34 1.57 20.99 19.72
N ARG A 35 1.92 21.74 18.67
CA ARG A 35 1.15 21.90 17.43
C ARG A 35 1.89 21.39 16.21
N ASP A 36 3.11 20.92 16.37
CA ASP A 36 3.94 20.42 15.28
C ASP A 36 3.61 18.97 14.96
N PHE A 37 2.67 18.78 14.02
CA PHE A 37 2.35 17.46 13.48
C PHE A 37 3.24 17.09 12.29
N ALA A 38 3.72 18.08 11.55
CA ALA A 38 4.46 17.85 10.32
C ALA A 38 5.88 17.30 10.56
N VAL A 39 6.41 16.66 9.54
CA VAL A 39 7.83 16.31 9.40
C VAL A 39 8.35 17.00 8.17
N SER A 40 9.17 18.04 8.35
CA SER A 40 9.66 18.90 7.25
C SER A 40 10.48 18.13 6.22
N ASP A 41 11.31 17.20 6.69
CA ASP A 41 12.10 16.30 5.84
C ASP A 41 11.64 14.83 6.01
N THR A 42 10.74 14.40 5.16
CA THR A 42 10.24 13.02 5.17
C THR A 42 11.25 11.99 4.68
N SER A 43 12.40 12.40 4.14
CA SER A 43 13.46 11.48 3.78
C SER A 43 14.13 10.85 5.00
N GLN A 44 14.02 11.51 6.15
CA GLN A 44 14.54 11.04 7.45
C GLN A 44 13.63 10.00 8.13
N ILE A 45 12.43 9.72 7.57
CA ILE A 45 11.55 8.72 8.16
C ILE A 45 12.01 7.33 7.72
N ALA A 46 12.47 6.52 8.68
CA ALA A 46 12.88 5.15 8.48
C ALA A 46 11.71 4.16 8.56
N GLU A 47 10.78 4.39 9.52
CA GLU A 47 9.63 3.52 9.73
C GLU A 47 8.39 4.32 10.13
N ILE A 48 7.22 3.87 9.68
CA ILE A 48 5.91 4.40 10.05
C ILE A 48 5.05 3.24 10.54
N LYS A 49 4.58 3.32 11.78
CA LYS A 49 3.69 2.33 12.37
C LYS A 49 2.32 2.93 12.64
N ILE A 50 1.28 2.32 12.08
CA ILE A 50 -0.11 2.76 12.25
C ILE A 50 -0.87 1.64 12.94
N THR A 51 -1.39 1.92 14.14
CA THR A 51 -2.06 0.92 14.98
C THR A 51 -3.48 1.37 15.29
N SER A 52 -4.44 0.48 15.12
CA SER A 52 -5.83 0.69 15.55
C SER A 52 -6.06 0.19 16.99
N LYS A 53 -7.22 0.50 17.55
CA LYS A 53 -7.66 -0.07 18.83
C LYS A 53 -8.02 -1.56 18.74
N LYS A 54 -8.33 -2.05 17.55
CA LYS A 54 -8.35 -3.48 17.24
C LYS A 54 -6.90 -3.93 17.06
N PRO A 55 -6.58 -5.23 17.18
CA PRO A 55 -5.21 -5.71 17.03
C PRO A 55 -4.75 -5.71 15.57
N GLU A 56 -4.96 -4.59 14.86
CA GLU A 56 -4.55 -4.38 13.47
C GLU A 56 -3.46 -3.32 13.44
N THR A 57 -2.34 -3.65 12.84
CA THR A 57 -1.19 -2.76 12.70
C THR A 57 -0.66 -2.84 11.28
N ALA A 58 -0.34 -1.70 10.70
CA ALA A 58 0.44 -1.59 9.48
C ALA A 58 1.81 -0.99 9.82
N THR A 59 2.87 -1.72 9.54
CA THR A 59 4.26 -1.27 9.72
C THR A 59 4.89 -1.05 8.35
N LEU A 60 5.16 0.20 8.00
CA LEU A 60 5.80 0.61 6.76
C LEU A 60 7.27 0.88 7.04
N LYS A 61 8.17 0.10 6.46
CA LYS A 61 9.61 0.22 6.66
C LYS A 61 10.29 0.63 5.35
N ARG A 62 11.13 1.66 5.42
CA ARG A 62 11.91 2.12 4.28
C ARG A 62 13.05 1.14 4.00
N VAL A 63 13.19 0.72 2.75
CA VAL A 63 14.31 -0.12 2.28
C VAL A 63 15.37 0.74 1.62
N ASP A 64 14.93 1.67 0.79
CA ASP A 64 15.78 2.65 0.11
C ASP A 64 15.01 3.97 -0.12
N LYS A 65 15.55 4.87 -0.95
CA LYS A 65 14.94 6.19 -1.19
C LYS A 65 13.52 6.13 -1.74
N GLU A 66 13.20 5.09 -2.51
CA GLU A 66 11.93 4.97 -3.25
C GLU A 66 11.09 3.77 -2.82
N SER A 67 11.71 2.79 -2.16
CA SER A 67 11.09 1.50 -1.88
C SER A 67 10.78 1.35 -0.39
N TRP A 68 9.59 0.84 -0.12
CA TRP A 68 9.10 0.55 1.21
C TRP A 68 8.50 -0.86 1.26
N LEU A 69 8.60 -1.50 2.42
CA LEU A 69 7.90 -2.74 2.74
C LEU A 69 6.75 -2.46 3.69
N ILE A 70 5.66 -3.18 3.52
CA ILE A 70 4.57 -3.30 4.49
C ILE A 70 4.72 -4.61 5.25
N ASN A 71 4.70 -4.54 6.58
CA ASN A 71 4.82 -5.67 7.52
C ASN A 71 6.07 -6.53 7.26
N GLU A 72 7.16 -5.90 6.78
CA GLU A 72 8.46 -6.52 6.45
C GLU A 72 8.39 -7.62 5.36
N GLU A 73 7.22 -7.86 4.75
CA GLU A 73 7.00 -8.95 3.80
C GLU A 73 6.71 -8.43 2.39
N PHE A 74 5.77 -7.50 2.24
CA PHE A 74 5.29 -7.11 0.92
C PHE A 74 5.81 -5.74 0.50
N ARG A 75 6.02 -5.58 -0.81
CA ARG A 75 6.34 -4.27 -1.39
C ARG A 75 5.15 -3.32 -1.20
N ALA A 76 5.41 -2.14 -0.68
CA ALA A 76 4.39 -1.12 -0.50
C ALA A 76 4.15 -0.34 -1.80
N SER A 77 2.89 0.04 -2.04
CA SER A 77 2.50 0.87 -3.17
C SER A 77 3.19 2.22 -3.15
N LYS A 78 3.95 2.54 -4.19
CA LYS A 78 4.66 3.81 -4.35
C LYS A 78 3.71 5.01 -4.22
N SER A 79 2.51 4.93 -4.79
CA SER A 79 1.52 6.00 -4.72
C SER A 79 0.97 6.19 -3.30
N SER A 80 0.65 5.12 -2.58
CA SER A 80 0.17 5.19 -1.19
C SER A 80 1.23 5.80 -0.28
N ILE A 81 2.48 5.37 -0.40
CA ILE A 81 3.61 5.94 0.34
C ILE A 81 3.81 7.42 0.00
N TYR A 82 3.82 7.78 -1.28
CA TYR A 82 3.96 9.17 -1.71
C TYR A 82 2.90 10.08 -1.07
N TYR A 83 1.63 9.67 -1.10
CA TYR A 83 0.56 10.48 -0.52
C TYR A 83 0.63 10.54 1.01
N LEU A 84 1.06 9.48 1.68
CA LEU A 84 1.30 9.50 3.12
C LEU A 84 2.44 10.47 3.48
N LEU A 85 3.62 10.33 2.87
CA LEU A 85 4.78 11.19 3.12
C LEU A 85 4.46 12.66 2.81
N LYS A 86 3.76 12.93 1.71
CA LYS A 86 3.31 14.28 1.36
C LYS A 86 2.30 14.84 2.38
N THR A 87 1.46 13.98 2.98
CA THR A 87 0.57 14.38 4.06
C THR A 87 1.37 14.76 5.31
N LEU A 88 2.29 13.87 5.72
CA LEU A 88 3.16 14.11 6.86
C LEU A 88 4.01 15.39 6.72
N GLN A 89 4.43 15.73 5.51
CA GLN A 89 5.20 16.94 5.23
C GLN A 89 4.36 18.23 5.29
N ARG A 90 3.08 18.17 4.82
CA ARG A 90 2.30 19.37 4.52
C ARG A 90 1.16 19.64 5.51
N MET A 91 0.88 18.70 6.42
CA MET A 91 -0.17 18.91 7.40
C MET A 91 0.21 20.00 8.41
N GLU A 92 -0.77 20.82 8.77
CA GLU A 92 -0.63 21.87 9.77
C GLU A 92 -1.91 22.03 10.59
N VAL A 93 -1.81 22.70 11.72
CA VAL A 93 -2.94 23.00 12.58
C VAL A 93 -3.79 24.11 11.96
N ALA A 94 -5.05 23.77 11.62
CA ALA A 94 -6.03 24.77 11.20
C ALA A 94 -6.54 25.59 12.39
N TYR A 95 -6.99 24.90 13.44
CA TYR A 95 -7.49 25.54 14.66
C TYR A 95 -7.51 24.56 15.86
N PRO A 96 -7.48 25.06 17.11
CA PRO A 96 -7.69 24.22 18.28
C PRO A 96 -9.17 23.75 18.35
N VAL A 97 -9.41 22.55 18.83
CA VAL A 97 -10.78 22.04 19.01
C VAL A 97 -11.50 22.90 20.05
N PRO A 98 -12.71 23.42 19.75
CA PRO A 98 -13.52 24.20 20.71
C PRO A 98 -13.81 23.39 21.97
N LEU A 99 -13.83 24.06 23.14
CA LEU A 99 -14.07 23.40 24.45
C LEU A 99 -15.37 22.58 24.46
N SER A 100 -16.42 23.06 23.78
CA SER A 100 -17.70 22.36 23.67
C SER A 100 -17.65 21.03 22.91
N LEU A 101 -16.65 20.82 22.08
CA LEU A 101 -16.44 19.59 21.29
C LEU A 101 -15.31 18.72 21.86
N ARG A 102 -14.49 19.27 22.76
CA ARG A 102 -13.24 18.67 23.22
C ARG A 102 -13.45 17.25 23.79
N ASP A 103 -14.38 17.08 24.70
CA ASP A 103 -14.61 15.78 25.36
C ASP A 103 -15.12 14.73 24.38
N ASN A 104 -15.97 15.14 23.42
CA ASN A 104 -16.42 14.24 22.36
C ASN A 104 -15.27 13.82 21.45
N VAL A 105 -14.41 14.76 21.02
CA VAL A 105 -13.25 14.47 20.18
C VAL A 105 -12.26 13.57 20.92
N LEU A 106 -11.96 13.84 22.21
CA LEU A 106 -11.08 12.99 23.02
C LEU A 106 -11.66 11.58 23.19
N GLY A 107 -12.96 11.47 23.45
CA GLY A 107 -13.66 10.18 23.53
C GLY A 107 -13.53 9.38 22.21
N ASN A 108 -13.73 10.03 21.08
CA ASN A 108 -13.58 9.41 19.75
C ASN A 108 -12.13 8.99 19.47
N LEU A 109 -11.14 9.84 19.77
CA LEU A 109 -9.72 9.51 19.65
C LEU A 109 -9.35 8.29 20.53
N THR A 110 -9.89 8.22 21.74
CA THR A 110 -9.65 7.11 22.66
C THR A 110 -10.21 5.79 22.16
N VAL A 111 -11.42 5.80 21.55
CA VAL A 111 -12.14 4.58 21.17
C VAL A 111 -11.81 4.14 19.75
N ARG A 112 -11.65 5.07 18.82
CA ARG A 112 -11.53 4.80 17.37
C ARG A 112 -10.28 5.39 16.75
N GLY A 113 -9.50 6.18 17.48
CA GLY A 113 -8.31 6.84 16.94
C GLY A 113 -7.23 5.84 16.54
N LEU A 114 -6.52 6.16 15.48
CA LEU A 114 -5.33 5.47 15.05
C LEU A 114 -4.10 6.10 15.73
N LYS A 115 -3.23 5.28 16.29
CA LYS A 115 -1.91 5.72 16.75
C LYS A 115 -0.95 5.66 15.58
N VAL A 116 -0.29 6.76 15.28
CA VAL A 116 0.75 6.86 14.26
C VAL A 116 2.07 7.13 14.97
N GLU A 117 3.05 6.28 14.71
CA GLU A 117 4.41 6.36 15.24
C GLU A 117 5.36 6.51 14.06
N LEU A 118 6.12 7.58 14.04
CA LEU A 118 7.15 7.84 13.04
C LEU A 118 8.51 7.65 13.71
N PHE A 119 9.35 6.81 13.16
CA PHE A 119 10.73 6.59 13.62
C PHE A 119 11.67 7.19 12.58
N LEU A 120 12.57 8.06 13.03
CA LEU A 120 13.49 8.80 12.17
C LEU A 120 14.88 8.16 12.21
N GLU A 121 15.68 8.43 11.18
CA GLU A 121 17.06 7.92 11.01
C GLU A 121 17.99 8.32 12.16
N ASP A 122 17.74 9.47 12.81
CA ASP A 122 18.52 9.95 13.95
C ASP A 122 18.12 9.29 15.28
N GLY A 123 17.18 8.35 15.27
CA GLY A 123 16.66 7.66 16.44
C GLY A 123 15.55 8.43 17.19
N SER A 124 15.17 9.62 16.74
CA SER A 124 14.03 10.33 17.30
C SER A 124 12.70 9.72 16.86
N GLU A 125 11.65 9.94 17.66
CA GLU A 125 10.31 9.51 17.35
C GLU A 125 9.31 10.68 17.37
N LYS A 126 8.28 10.59 16.51
CA LYS A 126 7.12 11.48 16.57
C LYS A 126 5.85 10.63 16.62
N ILE A 127 5.03 10.84 17.66
CA ILE A 127 3.82 10.04 17.88
C ILE A 127 2.61 10.96 17.97
N PHE A 128 1.57 10.62 17.23
CA PHE A 128 0.29 11.32 17.29
C PHE A 128 -0.88 10.36 17.06
N TYR A 129 -2.07 10.82 17.43
CA TYR A 129 -3.32 10.10 17.25
C TYR A 129 -4.14 10.78 16.17
N VAL A 130 -4.71 10.00 15.26
CA VAL A 130 -5.57 10.44 14.16
C VAL A 130 -6.99 9.99 14.44
N GLY A 131 -7.90 10.95 14.53
CA GLY A 131 -9.32 10.73 14.74
C GLY A 131 -10.16 10.91 13.47
N GLY A 132 -11.42 11.23 13.66
CA GLY A 132 -12.35 11.53 12.58
C GLY A 132 -12.21 12.94 12.02
N GLU A 133 -13.01 13.20 11.02
CA GLU A 133 -13.13 14.48 10.33
C GLU A 133 -13.99 15.49 11.10
N ASN A 134 -13.83 16.77 10.79
CA ASN A 134 -14.74 17.81 11.23
C ASN A 134 -16.04 17.77 10.41
N LYS A 135 -17.08 18.49 10.86
CA LYS A 135 -18.40 18.50 10.24
C LYS A 135 -18.39 18.94 8.76
N GLU A 136 -17.49 19.84 8.42
CA GLU A 136 -17.31 20.40 7.09
C GLU A 136 -16.47 19.51 6.16
N LEU A 137 -15.92 18.37 6.64
CA LEU A 137 -15.04 17.45 5.93
C LEU A 137 -13.77 18.14 5.36
N THR A 138 -13.26 19.16 6.07
CA THR A 138 -12.09 19.96 5.63
C THR A 138 -10.85 19.79 6.52
N ALA A 139 -11.00 19.14 7.66
CA ALA A 139 -9.92 18.87 8.61
C ALA A 139 -10.15 17.56 9.34
N THR A 140 -9.09 17.03 9.94
CA THR A 140 -9.09 15.82 10.76
C THR A 140 -8.69 16.16 12.19
N PHE A 141 -9.39 15.65 13.18
CA PHE A 141 -9.02 15.84 14.56
C PHE A 141 -7.82 14.94 14.91
N MET A 142 -6.76 15.56 15.38
CA MET A 142 -5.52 14.89 15.76
C MET A 142 -5.02 15.39 17.11
N MET A 143 -4.20 14.56 17.78
CA MET A 143 -3.58 14.91 19.06
C MET A 143 -2.16 14.35 19.12
N LEU A 144 -1.16 15.14 19.50
CA LEU A 144 0.19 14.65 19.78
C LEU A 144 0.19 13.82 21.08
N LYS A 145 1.10 12.85 21.20
CA LYS A 145 1.18 11.90 22.33
C LYS A 145 1.16 12.62 23.69
N ASP A 146 1.95 13.68 23.83
CA ASP A 146 2.11 14.38 25.12
C ASP A 146 1.29 15.68 25.21
N ALA A 147 0.35 15.89 24.25
CA ALA A 147 -0.55 17.04 24.29
C ALA A 147 -1.78 16.74 25.16
N THR A 148 -2.34 17.80 25.76
CA THR A 148 -3.59 17.73 26.53
C THR A 148 -4.81 17.98 25.68
N ASP A 149 -4.63 18.68 24.54
CA ASP A 149 -5.71 19.18 23.72
C ASP A 149 -5.58 18.67 22.27
N PRO A 150 -6.71 18.27 21.66
CA PRO A 150 -6.75 17.92 20.25
C PRO A 150 -6.84 19.18 19.38
N TYR A 151 -6.41 19.03 18.13
CA TYR A 151 -6.42 20.06 17.09
C TYR A 151 -7.12 19.55 15.84
N ALA A 152 -7.73 20.46 15.10
CA ALA A 152 -8.14 20.21 13.72
C ALA A 152 -6.92 20.45 12.82
N VAL A 153 -6.53 19.41 12.08
CA VAL A 153 -5.34 19.40 11.22
C VAL A 153 -5.78 19.27 9.77
N HIS A 154 -5.17 20.03 8.88
CA HIS A 154 -5.45 20.05 7.46
C HIS A 154 -4.17 20.20 6.63
N ILE A 155 -4.29 20.17 5.32
CA ILE A 155 -3.27 20.61 4.38
C ILE A 155 -3.75 21.88 3.69
N PRO A 156 -3.03 23.02 3.76
CA PRO A 156 -3.42 24.26 3.09
C PRO A 156 -3.71 24.05 1.59
N GLY A 157 -4.83 24.56 1.14
CA GLY A 157 -5.27 24.44 -0.25
C GLY A 157 -5.86 23.08 -0.63
N PHE A 158 -5.83 22.08 0.25
CA PHE A 158 -6.50 20.79 0.03
C PHE A 158 -7.93 20.83 0.58
N ARG A 159 -8.89 20.43 -0.25
CA ARG A 159 -10.30 20.27 0.17
C ARG A 159 -10.54 18.81 0.51
N GLY A 160 -10.63 18.51 1.80
CA GLY A 160 -10.86 17.15 2.30
C GLY A 160 -10.24 16.95 3.68
N TYR A 161 -10.40 15.77 4.20
CA TYR A 161 -9.89 15.34 5.50
C TYR A 161 -8.72 14.35 5.32
N LEU A 162 -7.91 14.18 6.35
CA LEU A 162 -6.65 13.41 6.28
C LEU A 162 -6.77 11.99 6.83
N SER A 163 -7.80 11.66 7.60
CA SER A 163 -7.97 10.34 8.24
C SER A 163 -7.95 9.19 7.21
N SER A 164 -8.46 9.43 5.99
CA SER A 164 -8.46 8.44 4.90
C SER A 164 -7.07 8.09 4.36
N ARG A 165 -6.02 8.76 4.81
CA ARG A 165 -4.62 8.49 4.42
C ARG A 165 -3.86 7.65 5.45
N PHE A 166 -4.52 7.34 6.57
CA PHE A 166 -3.98 6.51 7.64
C PHE A 166 -4.88 5.27 7.80
N PHE A 167 -4.37 4.12 7.46
CA PHE A 167 -5.13 2.87 7.55
C PHE A 167 -4.24 1.72 8.02
N THR A 168 -4.85 0.72 8.66
CA THR A 168 -4.16 -0.46 9.21
C THR A 168 -4.30 -1.68 8.31
N ASN A 169 -5.19 -1.64 7.32
CA ASN A 169 -5.36 -2.74 6.38
C ASN A 169 -4.14 -2.83 5.44
N GLU A 170 -3.40 -3.93 5.55
CA GLU A 170 -2.21 -4.23 4.76
C GLU A 170 -2.45 -4.16 3.25
N TYR A 171 -3.56 -4.72 2.77
CA TYR A 171 -3.86 -4.77 1.33
C TYR A 171 -4.00 -3.39 0.67
N LEU A 172 -4.31 -2.34 1.45
CA LEU A 172 -4.35 -0.97 0.95
C LEU A 172 -2.95 -0.37 0.77
N TRP A 173 -1.96 -0.93 1.47
CA TRP A 173 -0.56 -0.53 1.33
C TRP A 173 0.22 -1.35 0.32
N ARG A 174 -0.17 -2.60 0.07
CA ARG A 174 0.56 -3.50 -0.84
C ARG A 174 0.57 -2.97 -2.28
N ASP A 175 1.67 -3.18 -2.97
CA ASP A 175 1.77 -2.95 -4.41
C ASP A 175 0.86 -3.93 -5.15
N LYS A 176 0.18 -3.44 -6.17
CA LYS A 176 -0.74 -4.22 -7.01
C LYS A 176 -0.13 -4.58 -8.36
N GLU A 177 1.16 -4.39 -8.53
CA GLU A 177 1.89 -4.81 -9.71
C GLU A 177 1.84 -6.33 -9.84
N ILE A 178 1.38 -6.82 -10.99
CA ILE A 178 1.42 -8.24 -11.35
C ILE A 178 2.62 -8.51 -12.24
N MET A 179 2.81 -7.70 -13.29
CA MET A 179 3.94 -7.79 -14.20
C MET A 179 4.34 -6.39 -14.68
N ASP A 180 5.65 -6.12 -14.61
CA ASP A 180 6.27 -4.94 -15.24
C ASP A 180 7.63 -5.37 -15.79
N TYR A 181 7.62 -6.10 -16.92
CA TYR A 181 8.79 -6.75 -17.45
C TYR A 181 9.32 -6.06 -18.71
N ASN A 182 10.61 -5.84 -18.74
CA ASN A 182 11.30 -5.50 -19.97
C ASN A 182 11.23 -6.70 -20.93
N ALA A 183 10.93 -6.45 -22.21
CA ALA A 183 10.83 -7.51 -23.22
C ALA A 183 12.06 -8.43 -23.25
N GLN A 184 13.26 -7.86 -23.13
CA GLN A 184 14.52 -8.64 -23.20
C GLN A 184 14.71 -9.56 -21.99
N SER A 185 14.07 -9.28 -20.85
CA SER A 185 14.15 -10.15 -19.66
C SER A 185 13.25 -11.37 -19.75
N ILE A 186 12.23 -11.37 -20.62
CA ILE A 186 11.30 -12.48 -20.77
C ILE A 186 11.96 -13.60 -21.54
N THR A 187 12.01 -14.77 -20.94
CA THR A 187 12.63 -15.98 -21.53
C THR A 187 11.58 -16.97 -22.06
N SER A 188 10.39 -17.03 -21.46
CA SER A 188 9.28 -17.79 -22.04
C SER A 188 7.92 -17.22 -21.67
N ILE A 189 6.92 -17.52 -22.49
CA ILE A 189 5.50 -17.21 -22.27
C ILE A 189 4.70 -18.44 -22.56
N ASN A 190 3.88 -18.86 -21.61
CA ASN A 190 2.95 -19.96 -21.73
C ASN A 190 1.53 -19.44 -21.56
N MET A 191 0.69 -19.58 -22.59
CA MET A 191 -0.72 -19.21 -22.58
C MET A 191 -1.59 -20.44 -22.84
N GLN A 192 -2.39 -20.80 -21.87
CA GLN A 192 -3.31 -21.94 -21.97
C GLN A 192 -4.75 -21.45 -21.78
N PHE A 193 -5.59 -21.72 -22.77
CA PHE A 193 -7.03 -21.52 -22.71
C PHE A 193 -7.75 -22.84 -22.39
N TYR A 194 -8.86 -22.74 -21.67
CA TYR A 194 -9.62 -23.91 -21.23
C TYR A 194 -10.98 -24.02 -21.92
N ASP A 195 -11.58 -22.92 -22.39
CA ASP A 195 -12.84 -22.97 -23.15
C ASP A 195 -12.64 -23.80 -24.41
N GLU A 196 -13.62 -24.67 -24.68
CA GLU A 196 -13.61 -25.58 -25.84
C GLU A 196 -13.41 -24.88 -27.19
N ASN A 197 -13.85 -23.62 -27.30
CA ASN A 197 -13.68 -22.83 -28.53
C ASN A 197 -12.29 -22.21 -28.66
N ASP A 198 -11.57 -22.02 -27.53
CA ASP A 198 -10.31 -21.28 -27.48
C ASP A 198 -9.11 -22.18 -27.16
N LYS A 199 -9.30 -23.41 -26.68
CA LYS A 199 -8.20 -24.30 -26.24
C LYS A 199 -7.13 -24.53 -27.31
N ASN A 200 -7.54 -24.61 -28.60
CA ASN A 200 -6.62 -24.79 -29.73
C ASN A 200 -5.78 -23.54 -30.04
N ASP A 201 -6.13 -22.40 -29.42
CA ASP A 201 -5.35 -21.16 -29.50
C ASP A 201 -4.30 -21.05 -28.38
N SER A 202 -4.13 -22.11 -27.59
CA SER A 202 -3.08 -22.21 -26.57
C SER A 202 -1.71 -22.39 -27.21
N PHE A 203 -0.70 -21.72 -26.63
CA PHE A 203 0.66 -21.72 -27.17
C PHE A 203 1.72 -21.53 -26.10
N HIS A 204 2.93 -21.94 -26.46
CA HIS A 204 4.14 -21.70 -25.71
C HIS A 204 5.16 -20.99 -26.60
N ILE A 205 5.88 -19.99 -26.04
CA ILE A 205 6.97 -19.30 -26.74
C ILE A 205 8.21 -19.36 -25.86
N ASP A 206 9.30 -19.87 -26.40
CA ASP A 206 10.64 -19.74 -25.83
C ASP A 206 11.39 -18.66 -26.61
N PHE A 207 12.11 -17.80 -25.88
CA PHE A 207 12.92 -16.74 -26.44
C PHE A 207 14.41 -16.99 -26.17
N ASP A 208 15.21 -16.99 -27.23
CA ASP A 208 16.66 -17.03 -27.15
C ASP A 208 17.21 -15.75 -27.81
N ASN A 209 17.52 -14.75 -26.96
CA ASN A 209 17.93 -13.40 -27.40
C ASN A 209 16.92 -12.76 -28.37
N GLU A 210 17.26 -12.72 -29.66
CA GLU A 210 16.42 -12.14 -30.71
C GLU A 210 15.59 -13.19 -31.47
N SER A 211 15.91 -14.48 -31.29
CA SER A 211 15.16 -15.58 -31.87
C SER A 211 14.04 -16.07 -30.91
N TYR A 212 13.09 -16.78 -31.46
CA TYR A 212 12.05 -17.43 -30.66
C TYR A 212 11.57 -18.71 -31.33
N GLU A 213 11.09 -19.62 -30.51
CA GLU A 213 10.37 -20.81 -30.94
C GLU A 213 8.95 -20.75 -30.38
N LEU A 214 7.93 -20.89 -31.26
CA LEU A 214 6.53 -20.89 -30.86
C LEU A 214 5.91 -22.22 -31.23
N THR A 215 5.39 -22.91 -30.21
CA THR A 215 4.72 -24.20 -30.34
C THR A 215 3.24 -24.09 -29.96
N SER A 216 2.38 -24.76 -30.72
CA SER A 216 0.97 -24.94 -30.37
C SER A 216 0.79 -26.13 -29.45
N PHE A 217 -0.07 -26.01 -28.43
CA PHE A 217 -0.38 -27.14 -27.55
C PHE A 217 -1.13 -28.29 -28.25
N ASP A 218 -1.94 -27.96 -29.25
CA ASP A 218 -2.78 -28.96 -29.95
C ASP A 218 -1.96 -29.84 -30.89
N ALA A 219 -1.03 -29.27 -31.64
CA ALA A 219 -0.25 -29.99 -32.65
C ALA A 219 1.17 -30.36 -32.15
N ASN A 220 1.63 -29.80 -31.09
CA ASN A 220 3.02 -29.90 -30.60
C ASN A 220 4.04 -29.62 -31.74
N GLU A 221 3.70 -28.70 -32.63
CA GLU A 221 4.45 -28.32 -33.83
C GLU A 221 4.79 -26.84 -33.83
N ASN A 222 5.92 -26.51 -34.45
CA ASN A 222 6.30 -25.12 -34.70
C ASN A 222 5.33 -24.43 -35.64
N VAL A 223 4.82 -23.29 -35.22
CA VAL A 223 3.82 -22.52 -35.98
C VAL A 223 4.48 -21.35 -36.69
N LEU A 224 4.15 -21.18 -37.97
CA LEU A 224 4.54 -19.97 -38.72
C LEU A 224 3.81 -18.76 -38.14
N THR A 225 4.57 -17.78 -37.68
CA THR A 225 4.09 -16.58 -37.03
C THR A 225 4.66 -15.33 -37.67
N ASN A 226 4.07 -14.19 -37.35
CA ASN A 226 4.60 -12.89 -37.73
C ASN A 226 5.60 -12.40 -36.66
N PRO A 227 6.92 -12.30 -36.94
CA PRO A 227 7.93 -11.90 -35.96
C PRO A 227 7.65 -10.54 -35.30
N GLN A 228 7.06 -9.61 -36.06
CA GLN A 228 6.73 -8.26 -35.51
C GLN A 228 5.59 -8.35 -34.48
N LYS A 229 4.60 -9.20 -34.71
CA LYS A 229 3.51 -9.43 -33.75
C LYS A 229 4.03 -10.12 -32.49
N VAL A 230 4.91 -11.11 -32.61
CA VAL A 230 5.53 -11.79 -31.46
C VAL A 230 6.40 -10.82 -30.66
N ALA A 231 7.21 -9.99 -31.32
CA ALA A 231 8.01 -8.96 -30.64
C ALA A 231 7.12 -7.93 -29.90
N ALA A 232 6.04 -7.48 -30.54
CA ALA A 232 5.07 -6.58 -29.91
C ALA A 232 4.35 -7.25 -28.71
N TYR A 233 4.05 -8.55 -28.83
CA TYR A 233 3.48 -9.31 -27.71
C TYR A 233 4.46 -9.43 -26.54
N ARG A 234 5.70 -9.80 -26.80
CA ARG A 234 6.77 -9.83 -25.79
C ARG A 234 6.94 -8.48 -25.06
N ALA A 235 6.77 -7.35 -25.75
CA ALA A 235 6.84 -6.02 -25.18
C ALA A 235 5.57 -5.58 -24.42
N SER A 236 4.48 -6.33 -24.49
CA SER A 236 3.21 -5.94 -23.88
C SER A 236 3.10 -6.21 -22.38
N PHE A 237 4.07 -6.90 -21.79
CA PHE A 237 4.08 -7.30 -20.37
C PHE A 237 4.60 -6.22 -19.41
N GLN A 238 4.43 -4.96 -19.76
CA GLN A 238 4.78 -3.80 -18.93
C GLN A 238 3.53 -3.20 -18.32
N GLU A 239 3.67 -2.63 -17.11
CA GLU A 239 2.62 -1.87 -16.43
C GLU A 239 1.29 -2.63 -16.31
N LEU A 240 1.34 -3.90 -15.86
CA LEU A 240 0.17 -4.73 -15.58
C LEU A 240 -0.10 -4.73 -14.08
N PHE A 241 -1.09 -3.94 -13.68
CA PHE A 241 -1.50 -3.80 -12.28
C PHE A 241 -2.91 -4.36 -12.08
N ALA A 242 -3.13 -4.99 -10.93
CA ALA A 242 -4.47 -5.32 -10.48
C ALA A 242 -5.24 -4.07 -10.06
N GLU A 243 -6.56 -4.14 -10.14
CA GLU A 243 -7.44 -3.11 -9.59
C GLU A 243 -7.41 -3.14 -8.05
N ALA A 244 -7.55 -4.33 -7.47
CA ALA A 244 -7.58 -4.53 -6.02
C ALA A 244 -7.21 -5.96 -5.62
N PHE A 245 -6.75 -6.12 -4.37
CA PHE A 245 -6.77 -7.41 -3.69
C PHE A 245 -8.19 -7.76 -3.25
N ILE A 246 -8.53 -9.05 -3.26
CA ILE A 246 -9.80 -9.53 -2.73
C ILE A 246 -9.62 -9.73 -1.22
N THR A 247 -10.25 -8.84 -0.44
CA THR A 247 -10.18 -8.85 1.02
C THR A 247 -11.44 -9.40 1.69
N LYS A 248 -12.52 -9.56 0.92
CA LYS A 248 -13.77 -10.15 1.40
C LYS A 248 -13.70 -11.66 1.27
N PRO A 249 -14.41 -12.41 2.13
CA PRO A 249 -14.52 -13.84 1.97
C PRO A 249 -15.02 -14.17 0.55
N LEU A 250 -14.18 -14.86 -0.19
CA LEU A 250 -14.51 -15.46 -1.49
C LEU A 250 -14.45 -16.96 -1.27
N ASP A 251 -15.40 -17.70 -1.84
CA ASP A 251 -15.31 -19.15 -1.87
C ASP A 251 -14.22 -19.57 -2.86
N THR A 252 -12.97 -19.37 -2.43
CA THR A 252 -11.78 -19.64 -3.22
C THR A 252 -11.64 -21.13 -3.51
N ASP A 253 -12.04 -21.99 -2.58
CA ASP A 253 -11.94 -23.45 -2.75
C ASP A 253 -12.91 -23.96 -3.83
N SER A 254 -14.08 -23.35 -3.91
CA SER A 254 -15.02 -23.61 -4.99
C SER A 254 -14.54 -23.03 -6.32
N LEU A 255 -13.96 -21.84 -6.29
CA LEU A 255 -13.49 -21.15 -7.50
C LEU A 255 -12.28 -21.86 -8.13
N ILE A 256 -11.31 -22.31 -7.32
CA ILE A 256 -10.14 -23.08 -7.79
C ILE A 256 -10.54 -24.39 -8.46
N LYS A 257 -11.66 -24.98 -8.04
CA LYS A 257 -12.19 -26.21 -8.64
C LYS A 257 -12.94 -25.98 -9.96
N THR A 258 -13.26 -24.73 -10.28
CA THR A 258 -13.82 -24.40 -11.60
C THR A 258 -12.70 -24.31 -12.62
N GLU A 259 -13.03 -24.55 -13.87
CA GLU A 259 -12.10 -24.38 -14.97
C GLU A 259 -11.80 -22.89 -15.16
N PRO A 260 -10.51 -22.45 -15.19
CA PRO A 260 -10.17 -21.08 -15.47
C PRO A 260 -10.51 -20.68 -16.92
N ILE A 261 -10.59 -19.39 -17.20
CA ILE A 261 -10.71 -18.89 -18.56
C ILE A 261 -9.40 -19.14 -19.31
N PHE A 262 -8.30 -18.77 -18.65
CA PHE A 262 -6.93 -18.99 -19.13
C PHE A 262 -5.95 -19.04 -17.97
N ASP A 263 -4.80 -19.61 -18.28
CA ASP A 263 -3.62 -19.70 -17.43
C ASP A 263 -2.45 -19.11 -18.19
N LEU A 264 -1.80 -18.11 -17.62
CA LEU A 264 -0.67 -17.39 -18.22
C LEU A 264 0.54 -17.49 -17.30
N THR A 265 1.62 -18.12 -17.78
CA THR A 265 2.91 -18.14 -17.10
C THR A 265 3.91 -17.33 -17.92
N VAL A 266 4.57 -16.40 -17.28
CA VAL A 266 5.66 -15.61 -17.88
C VAL A 266 6.94 -15.83 -17.08
N GLN A 267 7.92 -16.41 -17.73
CA GLN A 267 9.25 -16.61 -17.16
C GLN A 267 10.17 -15.47 -17.61
N THR A 268 10.92 -14.92 -16.67
CA THR A 268 12.00 -13.98 -16.92
C THR A 268 13.32 -14.58 -16.44
N THR A 269 14.42 -13.89 -16.68
CA THR A 269 15.76 -14.30 -16.17
C THR A 269 15.82 -14.40 -14.64
N HIS A 270 14.88 -13.78 -13.91
CA HIS A 270 14.93 -13.70 -12.44
C HIS A 270 13.65 -14.14 -11.75
N HIS A 271 12.50 -14.09 -12.43
CA HIS A 271 11.19 -14.30 -11.82
C HIS A 271 10.30 -15.12 -12.75
N GLU A 272 9.43 -15.88 -12.13
CA GLU A 272 8.28 -16.48 -12.81
C GLU A 272 7.01 -15.85 -12.23
N THR A 273 6.08 -15.50 -13.12
CA THR A 273 4.75 -15.07 -12.70
C THR A 273 3.71 -15.96 -13.33
N HIS A 274 2.88 -16.53 -12.47
CA HIS A 274 1.77 -17.39 -12.84
C HIS A 274 0.45 -16.68 -12.55
N LEU A 275 -0.42 -16.60 -13.55
CA LEU A 275 -1.69 -15.89 -13.50
C LEU A 275 -2.81 -16.82 -13.98
N LYS A 276 -3.59 -17.34 -13.03
CA LYS A 276 -4.78 -18.14 -13.32
C LYS A 276 -6.02 -17.26 -13.23
N VAL A 277 -6.82 -17.20 -14.29
CA VAL A 277 -7.89 -16.20 -14.42
C VAL A 277 -9.25 -16.85 -14.53
N PHE A 278 -10.22 -16.31 -13.79
CA PHE A 278 -11.58 -16.82 -13.67
C PHE A 278 -12.61 -15.71 -13.92
N HIS A 279 -13.81 -16.11 -14.31
CA HIS A 279 -14.94 -15.20 -14.40
C HIS A 279 -15.31 -14.61 -13.04
N LYS A 280 -15.42 -13.29 -12.98
CA LYS A 280 -16.02 -12.61 -11.83
C LYS A 280 -17.54 -12.55 -12.01
N ARG A 281 -18.31 -12.99 -11.01
CA ARG A 281 -19.77 -12.80 -11.02
C ARG A 281 -20.11 -11.32 -11.00
N ALA A 282 -21.17 -10.96 -11.72
CA ALA A 282 -21.68 -9.60 -11.72
C ALA A 282 -22.19 -9.20 -10.33
N ASP A 283 -21.84 -8.00 -9.87
CA ASP A 283 -22.39 -7.47 -8.63
C ASP A 283 -23.89 -7.18 -8.79
N VAL A 284 -24.69 -7.54 -7.78
CA VAL A 284 -26.16 -7.56 -7.83
C VAL A 284 -26.78 -6.21 -8.18
N ASP A 285 -26.11 -5.09 -7.85
CA ASP A 285 -26.69 -3.76 -7.95
C ASP A 285 -26.62 -3.09 -9.34
N THR A 286 -25.72 -3.52 -10.22
CA THR A 286 -25.48 -2.83 -11.49
C THR A 286 -25.70 -3.68 -12.74
N ASN A 287 -25.36 -4.95 -12.72
CA ASN A 287 -25.31 -5.80 -13.92
C ASN A 287 -26.39 -6.88 -14.01
N VAL A 288 -27.00 -7.28 -12.89
CA VAL A 288 -28.10 -8.27 -12.88
C VAL A 288 -29.34 -7.75 -13.60
N LYS A 289 -29.58 -6.42 -13.60
CA LYS A 289 -30.64 -5.78 -14.39
C LYS A 289 -30.49 -5.98 -15.91
N ALA A 290 -29.28 -6.31 -16.38
CA ALA A 290 -29.00 -6.57 -17.79
C ALA A 290 -28.97 -8.09 -18.15
N GLY A 291 -29.34 -8.99 -17.23
CA GLY A 291 -29.32 -10.43 -17.45
C GLY A 291 -27.90 -11.04 -17.55
N ARG A 292 -26.88 -10.33 -17.11
CA ARG A 292 -25.48 -10.81 -17.17
C ARG A 292 -25.13 -11.57 -15.91
N ILE A 293 -24.60 -12.78 -16.07
CA ILE A 293 -24.13 -13.63 -14.97
C ILE A 293 -22.75 -13.16 -14.49
N TYR A 294 -21.91 -12.67 -15.42
CA TYR A 294 -20.54 -12.28 -15.17
C TYR A 294 -20.31 -10.78 -15.39
N ASP A 295 -19.34 -10.24 -14.68
CA ASP A 295 -18.87 -8.86 -14.81
C ASP A 295 -18.19 -8.70 -16.19
N PRO A 296 -18.63 -7.74 -17.03
CA PRO A 296 -18.09 -7.57 -18.38
C PRO A 296 -16.72 -6.87 -18.40
N GLU A 297 -16.32 -6.26 -17.29
CA GLU A 297 -15.11 -5.43 -17.21
C GLU A 297 -14.03 -6.03 -16.32
N ARG A 298 -14.41 -6.89 -15.37
CA ARG A 298 -13.52 -7.39 -14.33
C ARG A 298 -13.47 -8.92 -14.30
N LEU A 299 -12.30 -9.44 -13.98
CA LEU A 299 -12.04 -10.86 -13.79
C LEU A 299 -11.41 -11.08 -12.42
N TYR A 300 -11.52 -12.29 -11.89
CA TYR A 300 -10.70 -12.74 -10.78
C TYR A 300 -9.38 -13.29 -11.31
N ALA A 301 -8.30 -12.94 -10.63
CA ALA A 301 -6.96 -13.44 -10.92
C ALA A 301 -6.37 -14.07 -9.66
N TYR A 302 -5.86 -15.29 -9.78
CA TYR A 302 -5.08 -15.96 -8.75
C TYR A 302 -3.62 -15.89 -9.18
N VAL A 303 -2.83 -15.10 -8.45
CA VAL A 303 -1.47 -14.73 -8.82
C VAL A 303 -0.48 -15.52 -7.98
N ASN A 304 0.44 -16.23 -8.63
CA ASN A 304 1.52 -17.03 -8.02
C ASN A 304 1.01 -18.00 -6.95
N GLU A 305 -0.19 -18.52 -7.12
CA GLU A 305 -0.86 -19.42 -6.16
C GLU A 305 -0.94 -18.85 -4.72
N LYS A 306 -0.90 -17.52 -4.59
CA LYS A 306 -0.88 -16.83 -3.30
C LYS A 306 -1.99 -15.80 -3.16
N ASP A 307 -2.09 -14.86 -4.10
CA ASP A 307 -2.95 -13.70 -3.98
C ASP A 307 -4.15 -13.74 -4.92
N TRP A 308 -5.33 -13.56 -4.36
CA TRP A 308 -6.54 -13.32 -5.14
C TRP A 308 -6.72 -11.83 -5.40
N MET A 309 -6.84 -11.47 -6.67
CA MET A 309 -6.92 -10.09 -7.12
C MET A 309 -8.06 -9.90 -8.12
N ILE A 310 -8.46 -8.65 -8.30
CA ILE A 310 -9.37 -8.23 -9.37
C ILE A 310 -8.53 -7.56 -10.45
N ILE A 311 -8.68 -8.01 -11.68
CA ILE A 311 -8.05 -7.41 -12.86
C ILE A 311 -9.10 -6.84 -13.81
N GLN A 312 -8.75 -5.77 -14.53
CA GLN A 312 -9.61 -5.19 -15.56
C GLN A 312 -9.30 -5.83 -16.92
N GLN A 313 -10.31 -6.35 -17.60
CA GLN A 313 -10.17 -6.99 -18.92
C GLN A 313 -9.47 -6.06 -19.92
N ASN A 314 -9.82 -4.78 -19.92
CA ASN A 314 -9.23 -3.81 -20.87
C ASN A 314 -7.72 -3.63 -20.66
N THR A 315 -7.25 -3.61 -19.40
CA THR A 315 -5.81 -3.51 -19.09
C THR A 315 -5.05 -4.74 -19.53
N PHE A 316 -5.63 -5.93 -19.31
CA PHE A 316 -4.98 -7.21 -19.62
C PHE A 316 -5.19 -7.69 -21.06
N LYS A 317 -6.08 -7.06 -21.84
CA LYS A 317 -6.33 -7.39 -23.26
C LYS A 317 -5.05 -7.44 -24.11
N LYS A 318 -4.05 -6.62 -23.77
CA LYS A 318 -2.77 -6.56 -24.50
C LYS A 318 -1.95 -7.85 -24.35
N VAL A 319 -2.13 -8.59 -23.25
CA VAL A 319 -1.44 -9.87 -22.97
C VAL A 319 -2.32 -11.10 -23.12
N ILE A 320 -3.64 -10.95 -23.21
CA ILE A 320 -4.56 -12.05 -23.53
C ILE A 320 -4.60 -12.18 -25.06
N LYS A 321 -3.71 -13.00 -25.60
CA LYS A 321 -3.60 -13.24 -27.05
C LYS A 321 -3.85 -14.69 -27.35
N ARG A 322 -4.56 -14.93 -28.46
CA ARG A 322 -4.72 -16.25 -29.06
C ARG A 322 -3.59 -16.52 -30.04
N LEU A 323 -3.31 -17.78 -30.31
CA LEU A 323 -2.33 -18.18 -31.32
C LEU A 323 -2.60 -17.50 -32.68
N ALA A 324 -3.87 -17.36 -33.06
CA ALA A 324 -4.29 -16.66 -34.28
C ALA A 324 -3.86 -15.19 -34.34
N ASP A 325 -3.74 -14.52 -33.19
CA ASP A 325 -3.31 -13.12 -33.12
C ASP A 325 -1.83 -12.93 -33.47
N LEU A 326 -1.02 -13.99 -33.37
CA LEU A 326 0.44 -13.98 -33.59
C LEU A 326 0.83 -14.45 -35.00
N LYS A 327 -0.11 -14.99 -35.77
CA LYS A 327 0.06 -15.39 -37.19
C LYS A 327 0.04 -14.24 -38.18
#